data_ede2216bb51d87e16bda1022dfcce69d
#
_entry.id   ede2216bb51d87e16bda1022dfcce69d
#
_cell.length_a   1.000
_cell.length_b   1.000
_cell.length_c   1.000
_cell.angle_alpha   90.00
_cell.angle_beta   90.00
_cell.angle_gamma   90.00
#
_symmetry.space_group_name_H-M   'P 1'
#
loop_
_entity.id
_entity.type
_entity.pdbx_description
1 polymer ?
#
loop_
_entity_poly.entity_id
_entity_poly.type
_entity_poly.pdbx_seq_one_letter_code
_entity_poly.pdbx_strand_id
1 'polypeptide(L)'
;MQKILATMMVLALTIAAQAERIDSTQFVAFYNYTIQTQDEEGQNVTDSIRLALLVGTRATYCTTVLSYNKDGRASQEMLDAFSMHFQNVLTDVEKSSVVAVEPIYPYRYETHEPMAKVDWTLTGDTLTISGLLCHRATGKLYGKQWTAWYTEEMPSSAGPWKLRGLPGLIIKAEDAEGIHCFTLYETKNEVIDINMIGSPEYQKLSRKKLMEFKKKTLGNPRYPKEPTYYVPEGADEVLEVNVNGTFYSVGYNSHMMILQKSHVYQPLELE
;
A
#
# COMPACT_ATOMS: atom_id res chain seq x y z
N MET A 1 -51.67 36.60 -27.59
CA MET A 1 -51.35 35.98 -26.30
C MET A 1 -50.26 34.94 -26.55
N GLN A 2 -49.02 35.38 -26.46
CA GLN A 2 -47.86 34.50 -26.63
C GLN A 2 -47.50 33.87 -25.29
N LYS A 3 -47.51 32.55 -25.23
CA LYS A 3 -47.02 31.81 -24.06
C LYS A 3 -45.50 31.70 -24.16
N ILE A 4 -44.82 32.38 -23.27
CA ILE A 4 -43.37 32.26 -23.08
C ILE A 4 -43.14 30.97 -22.30
N LEU A 5 -42.58 29.96 -22.97
CA LEU A 5 -42.09 28.75 -22.34
C LEU A 5 -40.68 29.08 -21.81
N ALA A 6 -40.57 29.27 -20.51
CA ALA A 6 -39.25 29.34 -19.83
C ALA A 6 -38.69 27.94 -19.69
N THR A 7 -37.75 27.59 -20.54
CA THR A 7 -36.98 26.38 -20.38
C THR A 7 -35.93 26.59 -19.27
N MET A 8 -36.22 26.07 -18.09
CA MET A 8 -35.24 26.00 -17.00
C MET A 8 -34.18 24.94 -17.39
N MET A 9 -33.06 25.42 -17.87
CA MET A 9 -31.88 24.61 -18.09
C MET A 9 -31.23 24.37 -16.71
N VAL A 10 -31.55 23.24 -16.10
CA VAL A 10 -30.85 22.78 -14.89
C VAL A 10 -29.43 22.39 -15.30
N LEU A 11 -28.50 23.29 -15.10
CA LEU A 11 -27.07 23.01 -15.22
C LEU A 11 -26.70 22.13 -14.02
N ALA A 12 -26.72 20.81 -14.19
CA ALA A 12 -26.15 19.87 -13.25
C ALA A 12 -24.63 20.06 -13.29
N LEU A 13 -24.11 20.90 -12.42
CA LEU A 13 -22.70 20.95 -12.11
C LEU A 13 -22.37 19.61 -11.43
N THR A 14 -21.87 18.67 -12.19
CA THR A 14 -21.14 17.51 -11.65
C THR A 14 -19.83 18.06 -11.08
N ILE A 15 -19.87 18.47 -9.80
CA ILE A 15 -18.66 18.69 -9.04
C ILE A 15 -18.04 17.31 -8.90
N ALA A 16 -17.06 16.99 -9.75
CA ALA A 16 -16.17 15.88 -9.50
C ALA A 16 -15.55 16.16 -8.13
N ALA A 17 -15.89 15.35 -7.13
CA ALA A 17 -15.33 15.48 -5.80
C ALA A 17 -13.83 15.23 -5.94
N GLN A 18 -13.07 16.33 -6.05
CA GLN A 18 -11.62 16.26 -6.05
C GLN A 18 -11.22 15.83 -4.65
N ALA A 19 -10.35 14.81 -4.55
CA ALA A 19 -9.89 14.33 -3.26
C ALA A 19 -9.27 15.50 -2.48
N GLU A 20 -9.62 15.63 -1.20
CA GLU A 20 -9.13 16.71 -0.33
C GLU A 20 -7.62 16.61 -0.23
N ARG A 21 -6.93 17.69 -0.64
CA ARG A 21 -5.49 17.82 -0.47
C ARG A 21 -5.17 18.05 0.99
N ILE A 22 -4.28 17.24 1.55
CA ILE A 22 -3.83 17.33 2.95
C ILE A 22 -2.48 18.03 3.03
N ASP A 23 -1.54 17.68 2.14
CA ASP A 23 -0.16 18.15 2.17
C ASP A 23 0.45 18.13 0.76
N SER A 24 1.74 18.44 0.66
CA SER A 24 2.59 18.20 -0.52
C SER A 24 3.89 17.58 -0.09
N THR A 25 4.50 16.79 -0.96
CA THR A 25 5.78 16.14 -0.68
C THR A 25 6.92 17.13 -0.58
N GLN A 26 7.83 16.88 0.34
CA GLN A 26 9.19 17.41 0.37
C GLN A 26 10.11 16.52 -0.49
N PHE A 27 9.89 15.22 -0.45
CA PHE A 27 10.56 14.21 -1.28
C PHE A 27 9.71 12.93 -1.34
N VAL A 28 10.09 12.04 -2.27
CA VAL A 28 9.53 10.68 -2.37
C VAL A 28 10.64 9.68 -2.13
N ALA A 29 10.40 8.70 -1.27
CA ALA A 29 11.31 7.61 -0.98
C ALA A 29 10.76 6.29 -1.53
N PHE A 30 11.59 5.53 -2.25
CA PHE A 30 11.19 4.29 -2.90
C PHE A 30 11.82 3.09 -2.21
N TYR A 31 11.00 2.10 -1.89
CA TYR A 31 11.42 0.89 -1.18
C TYR A 31 11.15 -0.37 -1.99
N ASN A 32 12.07 -1.33 -1.91
CA ASN A 32 11.74 -2.72 -2.14
C ASN A 32 11.16 -3.29 -0.85
N TYR A 33 9.96 -3.80 -0.91
CA TYR A 33 9.37 -4.60 0.14
C TYR A 33 9.41 -6.06 -0.27
N THR A 34 10.06 -6.90 0.51
CA THR A 34 10.18 -8.35 0.29
C THR A 34 9.48 -9.11 1.37
N ILE A 35 8.89 -10.25 1.00
CA ILE A 35 8.16 -11.16 1.87
C ILE A 35 8.70 -12.56 1.64
N GLN A 36 9.20 -13.22 2.70
CA GLN A 36 9.56 -14.62 2.66
C GLN A 36 8.29 -15.45 2.85
N THR A 37 8.01 -16.35 1.93
CA THR A 37 6.78 -17.13 1.93
C THR A 37 7.00 -18.50 1.31
N GLN A 38 5.92 -19.24 1.08
CA GLN A 38 5.97 -20.55 0.41
C GLN A 38 5.01 -20.55 -0.77
N ASP A 39 5.42 -21.19 -1.85
CA ASP A 39 4.56 -21.46 -3.00
C ASP A 39 3.60 -22.64 -2.74
N GLU A 40 2.83 -23.01 -3.76
CA GLU A 40 1.85 -24.11 -3.68
C GLU A 40 2.49 -25.48 -3.44
N GLU A 41 3.74 -25.65 -3.83
CA GLU A 41 4.54 -26.86 -3.62
C GLU A 41 5.24 -26.85 -2.24
N GLY A 42 5.05 -25.80 -1.42
CA GLY A 42 5.67 -25.64 -0.11
C GLY A 42 7.15 -25.25 -0.16
N GLN A 43 7.65 -24.79 -1.32
CA GLN A 43 9.02 -24.30 -1.45
C GLN A 43 9.12 -22.86 -0.98
N ASN A 44 10.20 -22.53 -0.30
CA ASN A 44 10.46 -21.16 0.14
C ASN A 44 10.73 -20.27 -1.06
N VAL A 45 9.96 -19.18 -1.16
CA VAL A 45 10.06 -18.16 -2.21
C VAL A 45 10.10 -16.78 -1.60
N THR A 46 10.59 -15.80 -2.36
CA THR A 46 10.60 -14.40 -1.96
C THR A 46 9.72 -13.59 -2.90
N ASP A 47 8.65 -13.02 -2.36
CA ASP A 47 7.84 -12.04 -3.06
C ASP A 47 8.43 -10.65 -2.91
N SER A 48 8.22 -9.78 -3.88
CA SER A 48 8.68 -8.41 -3.81
C SER A 48 7.70 -7.42 -4.43
N ILE A 49 7.52 -6.29 -3.75
CA ILE A 49 6.71 -5.17 -4.22
C ILE A 49 7.53 -3.89 -4.09
N ARG A 50 7.45 -3.04 -5.10
CA ARG A 50 8.04 -1.70 -5.02
C ARG A 50 7.04 -0.72 -4.45
N LEU A 51 7.46 0.02 -3.43
CA LEU A 51 6.66 1.01 -2.74
C LEU A 51 7.19 2.41 -2.97
N ALA A 52 6.28 3.38 -3.00
CA ALA A 52 6.56 4.81 -2.96
C ALA A 52 6.03 5.36 -1.63
N LEU A 53 6.89 6.01 -0.86
CA LEU A 53 6.55 6.78 0.33
C LEU A 53 6.66 8.25 0.00
N LEU A 54 5.52 8.91 -0.13
CA LEU A 54 5.39 10.35 -0.29
C LEU A 54 5.57 10.99 1.09
N VAL A 55 6.58 11.82 1.26
CA VAL A 55 6.90 12.44 2.56
C VAL A 55 6.64 13.94 2.50
N GLY A 56 5.61 14.39 3.17
CA GLY A 56 5.30 15.79 3.41
C GLY A 56 5.69 16.24 4.83
N THR A 57 5.32 17.47 5.19
CA THR A 57 5.54 18.02 6.53
C THR A 57 4.52 17.55 7.55
N ARG A 58 3.27 17.41 7.12
CA ARG A 58 2.12 17.06 7.97
C ARG A 58 1.60 15.68 7.72
N ALA A 59 1.86 15.12 6.54
CA ALA A 59 1.35 13.82 6.16
C ALA A 59 2.39 12.99 5.41
N THR A 60 2.24 11.66 5.48
CA THR A 60 2.96 10.72 4.63
C THR A 60 1.97 9.78 3.97
N TYR A 61 2.25 9.39 2.72
CA TYR A 61 1.43 8.42 2.02
C TYR A 61 2.31 7.32 1.44
N CYS A 62 2.13 6.09 1.93
CA CYS A 62 2.84 4.90 1.45
C CYS A 62 1.90 4.09 0.54
N THR A 63 2.34 3.85 -0.68
CA THR A 63 1.56 3.14 -1.70
C THR A 63 2.49 2.29 -2.59
N THR A 64 1.94 1.50 -3.49
CA THR A 64 2.75 0.79 -4.48
C THR A 64 3.25 1.74 -5.58
N VAL A 65 4.41 1.46 -6.17
CA VAL A 65 4.94 2.26 -7.30
C VAL A 65 4.00 2.23 -8.49
N LEU A 66 3.25 1.15 -8.70
CA LEU A 66 2.22 1.07 -9.73
C LEU A 66 1.12 2.11 -9.51
N SER A 67 0.64 2.27 -8.29
CA SER A 67 -0.35 3.29 -7.94
C SER A 67 0.21 4.71 -8.01
N TYR A 68 1.51 4.88 -7.76
CA TYR A 68 2.23 6.15 -7.86
C TYR A 68 2.40 6.60 -9.33
N ASN A 69 2.81 5.69 -10.21
CA ASN A 69 3.09 5.98 -11.63
C ASN A 69 1.82 6.02 -12.49
N LYS A 70 0.76 6.70 -12.06
CA LYS A 70 -0.50 6.84 -12.81
C LYS A 70 -0.32 7.60 -14.11
N ASP A 71 0.29 7.00 -15.11
CA ASP A 71 0.39 7.56 -16.48
C ASP A 71 -0.80 7.17 -17.39
N GLY A 72 -1.91 6.74 -16.80
CA GLY A 72 -3.20 6.53 -17.46
C GLY A 72 -3.33 5.24 -18.26
N ARG A 73 -2.40 4.29 -18.13
CA ARG A 73 -2.42 3.04 -18.88
C ARG A 73 -2.94 1.83 -18.14
N ALA A 74 -2.99 1.89 -16.80
CA ALA A 74 -3.52 0.81 -15.98
C ALA A 74 -4.86 1.21 -15.37
N SER A 75 -5.88 0.35 -15.47
CA SER A 75 -7.13 0.55 -14.73
C SER A 75 -6.87 0.46 -13.23
N GLN A 76 -7.73 1.08 -12.42
CA GLN A 76 -7.58 0.99 -10.97
C GLN A 76 -7.71 -0.47 -10.49
N GLU A 77 -8.51 -1.27 -11.18
CA GLU A 77 -8.65 -2.71 -10.91
C GLU A 77 -7.36 -3.48 -11.16
N MET A 78 -6.66 -3.20 -12.25
CA MET A 78 -5.33 -3.78 -12.49
C MET A 78 -4.33 -3.37 -11.42
N LEU A 79 -4.32 -2.10 -11.01
CA LEU A 79 -3.44 -1.63 -9.93
C LEU A 79 -3.69 -2.36 -8.62
N ASP A 80 -4.95 -2.65 -8.32
CA ASP A 80 -5.33 -3.38 -7.10
C ASP A 80 -4.96 -4.86 -7.17
N ALA A 81 -5.15 -5.50 -8.32
CA ALA A 81 -4.75 -6.89 -8.54
C ALA A 81 -3.24 -7.09 -8.34
N PHE A 82 -2.43 -6.12 -8.80
CA PHE A 82 -0.97 -6.16 -8.66
C PHE A 82 -0.44 -5.67 -7.31
N SER A 83 -1.26 -5.03 -6.49
CA SER A 83 -0.79 -4.50 -5.19
C SER A 83 -0.65 -5.58 -4.10
N MET A 84 -0.89 -6.85 -4.43
CA MET A 84 -0.60 -8.00 -3.56
C MET A 84 -1.06 -7.83 -2.11
N HIS A 85 -2.27 -7.29 -1.93
CA HIS A 85 -2.83 -7.01 -0.60
C HIS A 85 -2.00 -6.04 0.26
N PHE A 86 -1.14 -5.24 -0.37
CA PHE A 86 -0.42 -4.20 0.36
C PHE A 86 -1.37 -3.07 0.75
N GLN A 87 -1.30 -2.66 2.00
CA GLN A 87 -2.07 -1.53 2.49
C GLN A 87 -1.50 -0.22 1.94
N ASN A 88 -2.34 0.56 1.25
CA ASN A 88 -2.05 1.97 1.02
C ASN A 88 -2.29 2.73 2.32
N VAL A 89 -1.27 3.38 2.85
CA VAL A 89 -1.31 3.98 4.18
C VAL A 89 -1.08 5.48 4.12
N LEU A 90 -2.10 6.25 4.47
CA LEU A 90 -2.01 7.69 4.70
C LEU A 90 -1.88 7.93 6.20
N THR A 91 -0.80 8.57 6.61
CA THR A 91 -0.59 9.01 8.00
C THR A 91 -0.69 10.54 8.06
N ASP A 92 -1.67 11.05 8.78
CA ASP A 92 -1.78 12.45 9.15
C ASP A 92 -1.05 12.63 10.49
N VAL A 93 0.14 13.22 10.44
CA VAL A 93 1.01 13.39 11.61
C VAL A 93 0.44 14.42 12.58
N GLU A 94 -0.18 15.47 12.04
CA GLU A 94 -0.76 16.55 12.82
C GLU A 94 -1.96 16.07 13.61
N LYS A 95 -2.83 15.26 12.99
CA LYS A 95 -3.99 14.66 13.65
C LYS A 95 -3.67 13.36 14.40
N SER A 96 -2.43 12.87 14.31
CA SER A 96 -2.04 11.58 14.88
C SER A 96 -2.96 10.43 14.46
N SER A 97 -3.31 10.38 13.19
CA SER A 97 -4.26 9.41 12.64
C SER A 97 -3.72 8.71 11.39
N VAL A 98 -4.22 7.52 11.15
CA VAL A 98 -3.89 6.69 9.99
C VAL A 98 -5.18 6.29 9.30
N VAL A 99 -5.20 6.45 7.98
CA VAL A 99 -6.19 5.84 7.10
C VAL A 99 -5.46 4.80 6.27
N ALA A 100 -5.91 3.56 6.31
CA ALA A 100 -5.35 2.50 5.50
C ALA A 100 -6.42 1.92 4.57
N VAL A 101 -6.06 1.74 3.30
CA VAL A 101 -6.91 1.13 2.29
C VAL A 101 -6.22 -0.11 1.76
N GLU A 102 -6.87 -1.25 1.87
CA GLU A 102 -6.35 -2.55 1.42
C GLU A 102 -7.29 -3.18 0.39
N PRO A 103 -6.79 -3.48 -0.81
CA PRO A 103 -7.56 -4.23 -1.79
C PRO A 103 -7.58 -5.71 -1.40
N ILE A 104 -8.76 -6.25 -1.12
CA ILE A 104 -9.01 -7.69 -0.96
C ILE A 104 -10.22 -8.01 -1.82
N TYR A 105 -9.94 -8.52 -3.00
CA TYR A 105 -10.97 -8.75 -4.03
C TYR A 105 -12.20 -9.48 -3.49
N PRO A 106 -13.41 -9.10 -3.91
CA PRO A 106 -13.72 -8.06 -4.91
C PRO A 106 -13.88 -6.65 -4.34
N TYR A 107 -13.49 -6.42 -3.09
CA TYR A 107 -13.72 -5.16 -2.38
C TYR A 107 -12.40 -4.47 -1.99
N ARG A 108 -12.51 -3.18 -1.68
CA ARG A 108 -11.51 -2.43 -0.94
C ARG A 108 -12.00 -2.18 0.46
N TYR A 109 -11.11 -2.38 1.41
CA TYR A 109 -11.36 -2.20 2.83
C TYR A 109 -10.63 -0.98 3.35
N GLU A 110 -11.37 -0.10 4.02
CA GLU A 110 -10.83 1.13 4.60
C GLU A 110 -10.89 1.03 6.12
N THR A 111 -9.77 1.35 6.78
CA THR A 111 -9.67 1.46 8.23
C THR A 111 -9.21 2.83 8.64
N HIS A 112 -9.76 3.34 9.75
CA HIS A 112 -9.30 4.53 10.43
C HIS A 112 -8.81 4.15 11.81
N GLU A 113 -7.60 4.54 12.16
CA GLU A 113 -7.00 4.19 13.44
C GLU A 113 -6.13 5.34 13.97
N PRO A 114 -5.93 5.43 15.29
CA PRO A 114 -4.91 6.31 15.85
C PRO A 114 -3.54 5.90 15.33
N MET A 115 -2.67 6.88 15.10
CA MET A 115 -1.28 6.62 14.73
C MET A 115 -0.58 5.89 15.89
N ALA A 116 -0.15 4.65 15.64
CA ALA A 116 0.57 3.90 16.63
C ALA A 116 1.95 4.51 16.91
N LYS A 117 2.33 4.56 18.18
CA LYS A 117 3.67 4.94 18.59
C LYS A 117 4.53 3.68 18.69
N VAL A 118 5.70 3.71 18.07
CA VAL A 118 6.71 2.69 18.24
C VAL A 118 7.69 3.16 19.31
N ASP A 119 7.83 2.42 20.38
CA ASP A 119 8.84 2.71 21.40
C ASP A 119 10.17 2.10 20.97
N TRP A 120 10.95 2.91 20.25
CA TRP A 120 12.25 2.53 19.71
C TRP A 120 13.34 2.51 20.79
N THR A 121 14.13 1.45 20.81
CA THR A 121 15.38 1.34 21.57
C THR A 121 16.53 1.51 20.60
N LEU A 122 17.32 2.57 20.76
CA LEU A 122 18.54 2.81 19.96
C LEU A 122 19.65 1.91 20.48
N THR A 123 20.33 1.19 19.60
CA THR A 123 21.34 0.17 20.01
C THR A 123 22.78 0.68 19.98
N GLY A 124 23.04 1.86 19.40
CA GLY A 124 24.38 2.38 19.20
C GLY A 124 25.13 1.78 18.01
N ASP A 125 24.62 0.73 17.39
CA ASP A 125 25.21 0.14 16.19
C ASP A 125 25.05 1.08 15.00
N THR A 126 26.07 1.10 14.12
CA THR A 126 26.04 1.86 12.88
C THR A 126 26.39 0.97 11.69
N LEU A 127 25.87 1.30 10.52
CA LEU A 127 26.14 0.63 9.27
C LEU A 127 25.97 1.61 8.10
N THR A 128 26.83 1.53 7.11
CA THR A 128 26.62 2.30 5.86
C THR A 128 25.74 1.50 4.91
N ILE A 129 24.57 2.06 4.56
CA ILE A 129 23.60 1.48 3.61
C ILE A 129 23.43 2.47 2.46
N SER A 130 23.70 2.04 1.23
CA SER A 130 23.58 2.89 0.03
C SER A 130 24.35 4.22 0.14
N GLY A 131 25.48 4.23 0.84
CA GLY A 131 26.32 5.42 1.03
C GLY A 131 25.88 6.33 2.19
N LEU A 132 24.80 6.03 2.89
CA LEU A 132 24.28 6.79 4.04
C LEU A 132 24.74 6.14 5.35
N LEU A 133 25.17 6.94 6.31
CA LEU A 133 25.41 6.46 7.67
C LEU A 133 24.08 6.20 8.36
N CYS A 134 23.87 4.96 8.73
CA CYS A 134 22.65 4.52 9.39
C CYS A 134 22.91 4.06 10.82
N HIS A 135 21.96 4.36 11.70
CA HIS A 135 21.92 3.94 13.08
C HIS A 135 20.86 2.87 13.27
N ARG A 136 21.11 1.92 14.16
CA ARG A 136 20.20 0.82 14.42
C ARG A 136 19.27 1.13 15.59
N ALA A 137 18.00 0.75 15.40
CA ALA A 137 17.00 0.75 16.46
C ALA A 137 16.18 -0.53 16.42
N THR A 138 15.64 -0.95 17.57
CA THR A 138 14.68 -2.04 17.67
C THR A 138 13.40 -1.55 18.33
N GLY A 139 12.26 -2.07 17.92
CA GLY A 139 10.97 -1.65 18.47
C GLY A 139 9.87 -2.65 18.17
N LYS A 140 8.72 -2.51 18.84
CA LYS A 140 7.56 -3.38 18.63
C LYS A 140 6.41 -2.61 18.00
N LEU A 141 5.83 -3.16 16.94
CA LEU A 141 4.65 -2.60 16.28
C LEU A 141 3.73 -3.72 15.82
N TYR A 142 2.45 -3.64 16.16
CA TYR A 142 1.40 -4.56 15.76
C TYR A 142 1.77 -6.05 15.94
N GLY A 143 2.29 -6.38 17.15
CA GLY A 143 2.64 -7.74 17.52
C GLY A 143 3.99 -8.25 17.01
N LYS A 144 4.62 -7.51 16.07
CA LYS A 144 5.92 -7.88 15.51
C LYS A 144 7.05 -7.06 16.14
N GLN A 145 8.19 -7.72 16.34
CA GLN A 145 9.44 -7.06 16.71
C GLN A 145 10.17 -6.63 15.43
N TRP A 146 10.57 -5.37 15.36
CA TRP A 146 11.24 -4.77 14.23
C TRP A 146 12.66 -4.37 14.55
N THR A 147 13.57 -4.55 13.61
CA THR A 147 14.88 -3.90 13.56
C THR A 147 14.82 -2.87 12.43
N ALA A 148 15.15 -1.63 12.74
CA ALA A 148 15.22 -0.55 11.77
C ALA A 148 16.62 0.07 11.70
N TRP A 149 17.04 0.45 10.51
CA TRP A 149 18.20 1.26 10.23
C TRP A 149 17.71 2.59 9.67
N TYR A 150 18.06 3.69 10.31
CA TYR A 150 17.65 5.03 9.95
C TYR A 150 18.84 5.96 9.79
N THR A 151 18.71 7.01 8.99
CA THR A 151 19.74 8.01 8.79
C THR A 151 19.27 9.39 9.22
N GLU A 152 20.10 10.11 9.96
CA GLU A 152 19.86 11.50 10.34
C GLU A 152 20.24 12.49 9.21
N GLU A 153 20.93 12.01 8.16
CA GLU A 153 21.21 12.81 6.97
C GLU A 153 19.93 13.21 6.21
N MET A 154 18.85 12.46 6.44
CA MET A 154 17.50 12.78 5.97
C MET A 154 16.58 13.02 7.18
N PRO A 155 16.43 14.26 7.66
CA PRO A 155 15.75 14.58 8.92
C PRO A 155 14.23 14.45 8.78
N SER A 156 13.75 13.24 8.70
CA SER A 156 12.33 12.90 8.62
C SER A 156 12.04 11.70 9.50
N SER A 157 11.05 11.82 10.39
CA SER A 157 10.62 10.66 11.20
C SER A 157 9.79 9.63 10.44
N ALA A 158 9.75 9.72 9.12
CA ALA A 158 8.99 8.84 8.25
C ALA A 158 9.68 7.48 8.03
N GLY A 159 8.89 6.52 7.61
CA GLY A 159 9.34 5.21 7.16
C GLY A 159 8.25 4.51 6.36
N PRO A 160 8.57 3.35 5.76
CA PRO A 160 7.63 2.60 4.92
C PRO A 160 6.47 2.07 5.76
N TRP A 161 5.32 1.92 5.12
CA TRP A 161 4.09 1.43 5.73
C TRP A 161 3.69 2.27 6.95
N LYS A 162 3.58 1.70 8.16
CA LYS A 162 3.25 2.37 9.42
C LYS A 162 4.47 2.56 10.33
N LEU A 163 5.66 2.16 9.87
CA LEU A 163 6.91 2.31 10.62
C LEU A 163 7.36 3.77 10.59
N ARG A 164 7.64 4.34 11.78
CA ARG A 164 8.03 5.75 11.90
C ARG A 164 8.53 6.10 13.31
N GLY A 165 8.95 7.34 13.51
CA GLY A 165 9.23 7.89 14.85
C GLY A 165 10.69 7.84 15.26
N LEU A 166 11.60 7.45 14.37
CA LEU A 166 13.05 7.58 14.56
C LEU A 166 13.53 9.01 14.22
N PRO A 167 14.70 9.44 14.69
CA PRO A 167 15.24 10.79 14.45
C PRO A 167 15.62 11.06 12.98
N GLY A 168 15.40 10.12 12.08
CA GLY A 168 15.70 10.23 10.66
C GLY A 168 14.91 9.22 9.84
N LEU A 169 15.04 9.31 8.50
CA LEU A 169 14.34 8.41 7.59
C LEU A 169 14.76 6.96 7.80
N ILE A 170 13.81 6.05 7.88
CA ILE A 170 14.08 4.62 7.94
C ILE A 170 14.54 4.14 6.56
N ILE A 171 15.78 3.67 6.48
CA ILE A 171 16.41 3.18 5.25
C ILE A 171 16.16 1.68 5.05
N LYS A 172 16.20 0.92 6.13
CA LYS A 172 15.86 -0.51 6.14
C LYS A 172 15.06 -0.85 7.38
N ALA A 173 14.05 -1.70 7.24
CA ALA A 173 13.34 -2.28 8.37
C ALA A 173 13.03 -3.75 8.08
N GLU A 174 13.22 -4.60 9.10
CA GLU A 174 13.05 -6.04 8.99
C GLU A 174 12.40 -6.56 10.28
N ASP A 175 11.42 -7.46 10.17
CA ASP A 175 10.87 -8.12 11.35
C ASP A 175 11.83 -9.19 11.89
N ALA A 176 11.70 -9.54 13.17
CA ALA A 176 12.61 -10.47 13.83
C ALA A 176 12.61 -11.89 13.22
N GLU A 177 11.57 -12.23 12.49
CA GLU A 177 11.43 -13.52 11.81
C GLU A 177 12.08 -13.51 10.42
N GLY A 178 12.48 -12.32 9.92
CA GLY A 178 13.04 -12.16 8.57
C GLY A 178 12.01 -12.36 7.46
N ILE A 179 10.73 -12.33 7.81
CA ILE A 179 9.63 -12.54 6.84
C ILE A 179 9.41 -11.27 6.03
N HIS A 180 9.35 -10.13 6.68
CA HIS A 180 9.08 -8.83 6.08
C HIS A 180 10.31 -7.94 6.11
N CYS A 181 10.74 -7.46 4.96
CA CYS A 181 11.85 -6.52 4.86
C CYS A 181 11.55 -5.39 3.90
N PHE A 182 11.72 -4.14 4.36
CA PHE A 182 11.68 -2.92 3.58
C PHE A 182 13.11 -2.40 3.40
N THR A 183 13.51 -2.10 2.17
CA THR A 183 14.84 -1.54 1.90
C THR A 183 14.71 -0.38 0.91
N LEU A 184 15.17 0.80 1.31
CA LEU A 184 15.22 1.99 0.45
C LEU A 184 16.20 1.74 -0.71
N TYR A 185 15.79 2.10 -1.92
CA TYR A 185 16.66 2.01 -3.09
C TYR A 185 16.82 3.33 -3.86
N GLU A 186 15.90 4.28 -3.67
CA GLU A 186 15.93 5.56 -4.37
C GLU A 186 15.17 6.64 -3.57
N THR A 187 15.58 7.91 -3.74
CA THR A 187 14.81 9.07 -3.31
C THR A 187 14.73 10.09 -4.44
N LYS A 188 13.60 10.81 -4.53
CA LYS A 188 13.41 11.89 -5.52
C LYS A 188 12.89 13.15 -4.86
N ASN A 189 13.48 14.29 -5.17
CA ASN A 189 12.95 15.59 -4.81
C ASN A 189 11.87 15.99 -5.82
N GLU A 190 10.65 15.63 -5.53
CA GLU A 190 9.49 15.86 -6.40
C GLU A 190 8.34 16.40 -5.55
N VAL A 191 7.66 17.45 -6.06
CA VAL A 191 6.52 18.05 -5.38
C VAL A 191 5.23 17.46 -5.92
N ILE A 192 4.57 16.64 -5.10
CA ILE A 192 3.33 15.94 -5.42
C ILE A 192 2.32 16.20 -4.31
N ASP A 193 1.05 16.37 -4.68
CA ASP A 193 -0.01 16.51 -3.70
C ASP A 193 -0.27 15.20 -2.96
N ILE A 194 -0.31 15.27 -1.64
CA ILE A 194 -0.78 14.19 -0.78
C ILE A 194 -2.25 14.45 -0.49
N ASN A 195 -3.11 13.60 -1.03
CA ASN A 195 -4.56 13.72 -0.92
C ASN A 195 -5.12 12.73 0.08
N MET A 196 -6.32 13.03 0.61
CA MET A 196 -7.09 12.06 1.37
C MET A 196 -7.34 10.82 0.52
N ILE A 197 -7.12 9.65 1.11
CA ILE A 197 -7.45 8.35 0.51
C ILE A 197 -8.77 7.84 1.07
N GLY A 198 -9.40 6.96 0.36
CA GLY A 198 -10.70 6.38 0.74
C GLY A 198 -11.79 6.73 -0.25
N SER A 199 -12.91 6.03 -0.16
CA SER A 199 -14.07 6.24 -1.01
C SER A 199 -15.35 5.85 -0.26
N PRO A 200 -16.50 6.48 -0.57
CA PRO A 200 -17.79 6.01 -0.08
C PRO A 200 -18.12 4.57 -0.47
N GLU A 201 -17.51 4.07 -1.53
CA GLU A 201 -17.71 2.71 -2.05
C GLU A 201 -16.89 1.66 -1.28
N TYR A 202 -15.88 2.07 -0.49
CA TYR A 202 -15.04 1.15 0.25
C TYR A 202 -15.76 0.58 1.48
N GLN A 203 -15.47 -0.68 1.78
CA GLN A 203 -15.98 -1.35 2.98
C GLN A 203 -15.24 -0.83 4.21
N LYS A 204 -15.93 -0.04 5.05
CA LYS A 204 -15.33 0.53 6.27
C LYS A 204 -15.37 -0.47 7.41
N LEU A 205 -14.20 -0.86 7.89
CA LEU A 205 -14.05 -1.78 9.02
C LEU A 205 -13.13 -1.17 10.10
N SER A 206 -13.30 -1.63 11.34
CA SER A 206 -12.24 -1.42 12.31
C SER A 206 -11.04 -2.32 11.96
N ARG A 207 -9.82 -1.88 12.30
CA ARG A 207 -8.59 -2.67 12.10
C ARG A 207 -8.74 -4.10 12.61
N LYS A 208 -9.28 -4.29 13.83
CA LYS A 208 -9.51 -5.62 14.42
C LYS A 208 -10.38 -6.50 13.53
N LYS A 209 -11.51 -5.98 13.05
CA LYS A 209 -12.41 -6.74 12.15
C LYS A 209 -11.75 -7.07 10.81
N LEU A 210 -10.96 -6.14 10.27
CA LEU A 210 -10.23 -6.41 9.03
C LEU A 210 -9.19 -7.52 9.23
N MET A 211 -8.46 -7.53 10.34
CA MET A 211 -7.49 -8.58 10.65
C MET A 211 -8.14 -9.95 10.86
N GLU A 212 -9.26 -10.01 11.58
CA GLU A 212 -10.05 -11.24 11.72
C GLU A 212 -10.53 -11.74 10.35
N PHE A 213 -11.00 -10.83 9.50
CA PHE A 213 -11.41 -11.14 8.13
C PHE A 213 -10.24 -11.67 7.30
N LYS A 214 -9.08 -11.00 7.31
CA LYS A 214 -7.87 -11.43 6.61
C LYS A 214 -7.41 -12.81 7.06
N LYS A 215 -7.34 -13.05 8.36
CA LYS A 215 -6.97 -14.36 8.91
C LYS A 215 -7.89 -15.46 8.42
N LYS A 216 -9.20 -15.20 8.40
CA LYS A 216 -10.20 -16.17 7.92
C LYS A 216 -10.14 -16.38 6.41
N THR A 217 -9.86 -15.34 5.66
CA THR A 217 -9.97 -15.29 4.20
C THR A 217 -8.63 -15.61 3.55
N LEU A 218 -7.60 -14.81 3.76
CA LEU A 218 -6.30 -14.95 3.14
C LEU A 218 -5.46 -16.07 3.79
N GLY A 219 -5.62 -16.30 5.09
CA GLY A 219 -4.99 -17.40 5.81
C GLY A 219 -5.62 -18.78 5.56
N ASN A 220 -6.69 -18.86 4.76
CA ASN A 220 -7.33 -20.12 4.42
C ASN A 220 -6.74 -20.66 3.11
N PRO A 221 -6.00 -21.79 3.13
CA PRO A 221 -5.40 -22.37 1.92
C PRO A 221 -6.42 -22.81 0.86
N ARG A 222 -7.71 -22.75 1.20
CA ARG A 222 -8.81 -23.06 0.29
C ARG A 222 -9.50 -21.83 -0.28
N TYR A 223 -9.01 -20.63 -0.02
CA TYR A 223 -9.59 -19.39 -0.50
C TYR A 223 -8.76 -18.78 -1.63
N PRO A 224 -9.44 -18.28 -2.68
CA PRO A 224 -10.62 -18.85 -3.29
C PRO A 224 -10.29 -20.15 -4.00
N LYS A 225 -11.20 -21.11 -3.97
CA LYS A 225 -10.98 -22.46 -4.53
C LYS A 225 -11.05 -22.53 -6.05
N GLU A 226 -11.64 -21.55 -6.68
CA GLU A 226 -11.88 -21.54 -8.12
C GLU A 226 -11.35 -20.25 -8.74
N PRO A 227 -10.76 -20.34 -9.93
CA PRO A 227 -10.35 -19.15 -10.65
C PRO A 227 -11.57 -18.31 -11.00
N THR A 228 -11.51 -17.02 -10.71
CA THR A 228 -12.52 -16.05 -11.13
C THR A 228 -11.98 -15.30 -12.34
N TYR A 229 -12.71 -15.38 -13.43
CA TYR A 229 -12.33 -14.73 -14.68
C TYR A 229 -13.01 -13.37 -14.77
N TYR A 230 -12.25 -12.34 -15.01
CA TYR A 230 -12.76 -11.01 -15.31
C TYR A 230 -12.50 -10.71 -16.78
N VAL A 231 -13.57 -10.40 -17.51
CA VAL A 231 -13.50 -9.97 -18.90
C VAL A 231 -14.11 -8.56 -18.93
N PRO A 232 -13.30 -7.51 -19.18
CA PRO A 232 -13.84 -6.16 -19.33
C PRO A 232 -14.81 -6.08 -20.51
N GLU A 233 -15.80 -5.21 -20.39
CA GLU A 233 -16.74 -4.96 -21.49
C GLU A 233 -15.98 -4.49 -22.74
N GLY A 234 -16.12 -5.21 -23.84
CA GLY A 234 -15.43 -4.94 -25.11
C GLY A 234 -14.03 -5.51 -25.25
N ALA A 235 -13.58 -6.37 -24.32
CA ALA A 235 -12.34 -7.11 -24.45
C ALA A 235 -12.58 -8.46 -25.14
N ASP A 236 -11.70 -8.82 -26.06
CA ASP A 236 -11.75 -10.11 -26.77
C ASP A 236 -11.15 -11.26 -25.94
N GLU A 237 -10.45 -10.95 -24.83
CA GLU A 237 -9.71 -11.92 -24.03
C GLU A 237 -9.91 -11.70 -22.51
N VAL A 238 -9.75 -12.78 -21.74
CA VAL A 238 -9.71 -12.75 -20.28
C VAL A 238 -8.52 -11.94 -19.83
N LEU A 239 -8.74 -10.88 -19.08
CA LEU A 239 -7.67 -10.01 -18.57
C LEU A 239 -7.19 -10.39 -17.19
N GLU A 240 -8.03 -11.03 -16.39
CA GLU A 240 -7.69 -11.42 -15.03
C GLU A 240 -8.24 -12.80 -14.68
N VAL A 241 -7.41 -13.60 -14.03
CA VAL A 241 -7.78 -14.88 -13.45
C VAL A 241 -7.39 -14.85 -11.97
N ASN A 242 -8.35 -15.01 -11.09
CA ASN A 242 -8.08 -15.20 -9.68
C ASN A 242 -7.96 -16.71 -9.38
N VAL A 243 -6.80 -17.12 -8.91
CA VAL A 243 -6.57 -18.50 -8.45
C VAL A 243 -6.08 -18.43 -7.01
N ASN A 244 -6.87 -18.94 -6.06
CA ASN A 244 -6.53 -18.98 -4.64
C ASN A 244 -6.11 -17.64 -4.02
N GLY A 245 -6.75 -16.54 -4.41
CA GLY A 245 -6.43 -15.19 -3.91
C GLY A 245 -5.30 -14.50 -4.66
N THR A 246 -4.70 -15.17 -5.64
CA THR A 246 -3.71 -14.59 -6.53
C THR A 246 -4.34 -14.26 -7.87
N PHE A 247 -4.13 -13.02 -8.33
CA PHE A 247 -4.58 -12.56 -9.62
C PHE A 247 -3.50 -12.79 -10.65
N TYR A 248 -3.89 -13.46 -11.73
CA TYR A 248 -3.08 -13.60 -12.93
C TYR A 248 -3.64 -12.65 -13.97
N SER A 249 -2.84 -11.68 -14.39
CA SER A 249 -3.24 -10.75 -15.43
C SER A 249 -2.77 -11.24 -16.79
N VAL A 250 -3.68 -11.32 -17.73
CA VAL A 250 -3.36 -11.53 -19.14
C VAL A 250 -3.45 -10.18 -19.83
N GLY A 251 -2.31 -9.66 -20.29
CA GLY A 251 -2.21 -8.29 -20.78
C GLY A 251 -3.06 -8.03 -22.01
N TYR A 252 -3.52 -6.80 -22.10
CA TYR A 252 -4.13 -6.23 -23.29
C TYR A 252 -3.15 -6.37 -24.45
N ASN A 253 -3.58 -6.95 -25.56
CA ASN A 253 -2.76 -7.23 -26.77
C ASN A 253 -1.61 -8.24 -26.58
N SER A 254 -1.84 -9.35 -25.89
CA SER A 254 -0.93 -10.51 -25.82
C SER A 254 0.53 -10.24 -25.42
N HIS A 255 0.84 -9.12 -24.78
CA HIS A 255 2.22 -8.72 -24.53
C HIS A 255 2.66 -8.75 -23.07
N MET A 256 1.79 -9.03 -22.11
CA MET A 256 2.21 -9.12 -20.71
C MET A 256 1.34 -10.09 -19.92
N MET A 257 1.86 -11.28 -19.74
CA MET A 257 1.37 -12.18 -18.69
C MET A 257 2.26 -12.00 -17.46
N ILE A 258 1.71 -11.47 -16.38
CA ILE A 258 2.35 -11.56 -15.08
C ILE A 258 1.60 -12.65 -14.33
N LEU A 259 2.16 -13.85 -14.36
CA LEU A 259 1.67 -14.96 -13.56
C LEU A 259 2.29 -14.84 -12.18
N GLN A 260 1.49 -14.41 -11.23
CA GLN A 260 1.86 -14.50 -9.82
C GLN A 260 1.25 -15.78 -9.26
N LYS A 261 2.11 -16.68 -8.80
CA LYS A 261 1.67 -17.91 -8.12
C LYS A 261 1.03 -17.55 -6.79
N SER A 262 0.05 -18.32 -6.35
CA SER A 262 -0.49 -18.16 -5.01
C SER A 262 0.55 -18.58 -3.98
N HIS A 263 0.84 -17.67 -3.07
CA HIS A 263 1.78 -17.87 -1.99
C HIS A 263 1.08 -17.86 -0.65
N VAL A 264 1.67 -18.49 0.34
CA VAL A 264 1.12 -18.51 1.69
C VAL A 264 1.07 -17.09 2.23
N TYR A 265 -0.11 -16.63 2.62
CA TYR A 265 -0.30 -15.31 3.18
C TYR A 265 0.50 -15.11 4.48
N GLN A 266 1.37 -14.11 4.47
CA GLN A 266 2.18 -13.69 5.61
C GLN A 266 1.63 -12.37 6.17
N PRO A 267 1.03 -12.37 7.37
CA PRO A 267 0.44 -11.15 7.92
C PRO A 267 1.53 -10.16 8.35
N LEU A 268 1.39 -8.92 7.89
CA LEU A 268 2.26 -7.81 8.32
C LEU A 268 1.90 -7.31 9.73
N GLU A 269 0.67 -7.55 10.17
CA GLU A 269 0.14 -7.22 11.50
C GLU A 269 -0.36 -8.50 12.18
N LEU A 270 -0.05 -8.70 13.47
CA LEU A 270 -0.48 -9.87 14.25
C LEU A 270 -1.59 -9.54 15.26
N GLU A 271 -1.72 -8.27 15.67
CA GLU A 271 -2.69 -7.80 16.68
C GLU A 271 -3.20 -6.36 16.42
#